data_b016b4e95c2da50c81b1c36fb8d8b3e0
#
_entry.id   b016b4e95c2da50c81b1c36fb8d8b3e0
#
_cell.length_a   1.000
_cell.length_b   1.000
_cell.length_c   1.000
_cell.angle_alpha   90.00
_cell.angle_beta   90.00
_cell.angle_gamma   90.00
#
_symmetry.space_group_name_H-M   'P 1'
#
loop_
_entity.id
_entity.type
_entity.pdbx_description
1 polymer ?
#
loop_
_entity_poly.entity_id
_entity_poly.type
_entity_poly.pdbx_seq_one_letter_code
_entity_poly.pdbx_strand_id
1 'polypeptide(L)'
;MSIPSSFIDRLLSTVSIVDIINRRVQLDRSGGRYKAKCPFHGDGNEKTPSFVVYEDTGSYHCFACKASGNAINFLREYDGIDFMESVEILAASVGMEVPKQEKPIDLTDAININTQAAEIFKDQLRGPQGKNTIDYLKSRGISGETAKFFELGYSVEKNPSLYSILSPKYSSDDLVDS
;
A
#
# COMPACT_ATOMS: atom_id res chain seq x y z
N MET A 1 0.06 4.02 5.08
CA MET A 1 -0.18 4.40 3.66
C MET A 1 1.14 4.25 2.94
N SER A 2 1.28 3.30 2.02
CA SER A 2 2.56 3.07 1.34
C SER A 2 2.37 2.98 -0.17
N ILE A 3 3.05 3.88 -0.90
CA ILE A 3 3.18 3.75 -2.35
C ILE A 3 4.10 2.55 -2.63
N PRO A 4 3.82 1.71 -3.65
CA PRO A 4 4.70 0.60 -4.00
C PRO A 4 6.12 1.09 -4.29
N SER A 5 7.14 0.41 -3.74
CA SER A 5 8.55 0.77 -3.96
C SER A 5 8.92 0.78 -5.45
N SER A 6 8.36 -0.16 -6.22
CA SER A 6 8.55 -0.24 -7.67
C SER A 6 8.06 1.00 -8.42
N PHE A 7 7.01 1.67 -7.92
CA PHE A 7 6.56 2.94 -8.49
C PHE A 7 7.56 4.06 -8.17
N ILE A 8 8.03 4.13 -6.94
CA ILE A 8 9.03 5.13 -6.51
C ILE A 8 10.33 4.98 -7.31
N ASP A 9 10.81 3.74 -7.48
CA ASP A 9 12.04 3.47 -8.24
C ASP A 9 11.88 3.91 -9.70
N ARG A 10 10.75 3.59 -10.34
CA ARG A 10 10.43 4.02 -11.70
C ARG A 10 10.29 5.54 -11.80
N LEU A 11 9.64 6.19 -10.85
CA LEU A 11 9.49 7.64 -10.79
C LEU A 11 10.86 8.32 -10.72
N LEU A 12 11.69 7.91 -9.78
CA LEU A 12 13.03 8.46 -9.59
C LEU A 12 13.97 8.23 -10.79
N SER A 13 13.81 7.11 -11.51
CA SER A 13 14.56 6.86 -12.75
C SER A 13 14.10 7.69 -13.95
N THR A 14 12.87 8.19 -13.90
CA THR A 14 12.28 8.98 -14.99
C THR A 14 12.48 10.48 -14.81
N VAL A 15 12.51 10.94 -13.55
CA VAL A 15 12.64 12.36 -13.20
C VAL A 15 14.11 12.83 -13.30
N SER A 16 14.32 13.95 -13.99
CA SER A 16 15.61 14.65 -13.95
C SER A 16 15.75 15.44 -12.64
N ILE A 17 16.60 14.96 -11.73
CA ILE A 17 16.90 15.67 -10.47
C ILE A 17 17.50 17.06 -10.74
N VAL A 18 18.24 17.20 -11.83
CA VAL A 18 18.83 18.48 -12.23
C VAL A 18 17.75 19.49 -12.55
N ASP A 19 16.72 19.11 -13.31
CA ASP A 19 15.61 20.01 -13.66
C ASP A 19 14.77 20.39 -12.45
N ILE A 20 14.53 19.44 -11.55
CA ILE A 20 13.75 19.69 -10.32
C ILE A 20 14.47 20.68 -9.42
N ILE A 21 15.77 20.50 -9.23
CA ILE A 21 16.58 21.40 -8.38
C ILE A 21 16.80 22.74 -9.08
N ASN A 22 17.10 22.76 -10.39
CA ASN A 22 17.41 23.99 -11.10
C ASN A 22 16.25 24.99 -11.19
N ARG A 23 14.99 24.51 -11.04
CA ARG A 23 13.81 25.38 -10.93
C ARG A 23 13.76 26.17 -9.61
N ARG A 24 14.55 25.78 -8.60
CA ARG A 24 14.56 26.35 -7.24
C ARG A 24 15.91 26.94 -6.86
N VAL A 25 16.97 26.31 -7.28
CA VAL A 25 18.37 26.66 -6.98
C VAL A 25 19.13 26.64 -8.29
N GLN A 26 19.67 27.79 -8.68
CA GLN A 26 20.46 27.87 -9.92
C GLN A 26 21.68 26.97 -9.84
N LEU A 27 21.78 26.05 -10.80
CA LEU A 27 22.86 25.07 -10.89
C LEU A 27 23.86 25.48 -11.97
N ASP A 28 25.14 25.49 -11.63
CA ASP A 28 26.27 25.71 -12.57
C ASP A 28 26.89 24.37 -12.96
N ARG A 29 27.05 24.12 -14.26
CA ARG A 29 27.69 22.90 -14.74
C ARG A 29 29.20 22.98 -14.58
N SER A 30 29.78 21.98 -13.91
CA SER A 30 31.24 21.93 -13.63
C SER A 30 31.74 20.49 -13.74
N GLY A 31 32.51 20.18 -14.80
CA GLY A 31 33.19 18.90 -14.94
C GLY A 31 32.28 17.67 -14.93
N GLY A 32 31.16 17.69 -15.65
CA GLY A 32 30.19 16.56 -15.71
C GLY A 32 29.26 16.46 -14.52
N ARG A 33 29.29 17.40 -13.57
CA ARG A 33 28.40 17.52 -12.40
C ARG A 33 27.79 18.90 -12.36
N TYR A 34 26.75 19.06 -11.54
CA TYR A 34 26.14 20.36 -11.29
C TYR A 34 26.46 20.82 -9.87
N LYS A 35 26.74 22.11 -9.70
CA LYS A 35 27.12 22.70 -8.41
C LYS A 35 26.29 23.94 -8.13
N ALA A 36 26.02 24.17 -6.84
CA ALA A 36 25.39 25.39 -6.37
C ALA A 36 25.86 25.74 -4.95
N LYS A 37 25.50 26.94 -4.51
CA LYS A 37 25.49 27.25 -3.10
C LYS A 37 24.41 26.41 -2.43
N CYS A 38 24.66 25.89 -1.24
CA CYS A 38 23.74 25.01 -0.58
C CYS A 38 22.48 25.77 -0.11
N PRO A 39 21.27 25.30 -0.43
CA PRO A 39 20.05 25.94 0.02
C PRO A 39 19.67 25.57 1.46
N PHE A 40 20.32 24.58 2.07
CA PHE A 40 19.97 24.05 3.39
C PHE A 40 20.80 24.63 4.53
N HIS A 41 21.84 25.41 4.23
CA HIS A 41 22.64 26.09 5.23
C HIS A 41 23.27 27.39 4.67
N GLY A 42 23.67 28.30 5.57
CA GLY A 42 24.53 29.40 5.23
C GLY A 42 23.91 30.59 4.49
N ASP A 43 22.61 30.75 4.46
CA ASP A 43 21.86 31.88 3.85
C ASP A 43 22.29 32.22 2.40
N GLY A 44 22.84 31.24 1.66
CA GLY A 44 23.36 31.44 0.29
C GLY A 44 24.64 32.29 0.19
N ASN A 45 25.30 32.64 1.31
CA ASN A 45 26.50 33.48 1.36
C ASN A 45 27.83 32.71 1.25
N GLU A 46 27.77 31.41 0.87
CA GLU A 46 28.99 30.62 0.65
C GLU A 46 29.89 31.24 -0.45
N LYS A 47 31.18 31.30 -0.18
CA LYS A 47 32.19 31.74 -1.18
C LYS A 47 32.42 30.67 -2.24
N THR A 48 32.31 29.39 -1.86
CA THR A 48 32.56 28.25 -2.75
C THR A 48 31.34 27.34 -2.75
N PRO A 49 30.79 26.97 -3.91
CA PRO A 49 29.68 26.04 -4.02
C PRO A 49 29.98 24.70 -3.36
N SER A 50 29.19 24.33 -2.34
CA SER A 50 29.34 23.07 -1.59
C SER A 50 28.29 22.03 -1.92
N PHE A 51 27.22 22.43 -2.60
CA PHE A 51 26.10 21.56 -3.01
C PHE A 51 26.38 20.98 -4.41
N VAL A 52 26.39 19.66 -4.53
CA VAL A 52 26.70 18.95 -5.79
C VAL A 52 25.54 18.05 -6.14
N VAL A 53 25.09 18.10 -7.39
CA VAL A 53 24.05 17.24 -7.94
C VAL A 53 24.67 16.29 -8.96
N TYR A 54 24.35 15.01 -8.83
CA TYR A 54 24.79 13.91 -9.65
C TYR A 54 23.63 13.44 -10.52
N GLU A 55 23.69 13.75 -11.81
CA GLU A 55 22.65 13.41 -12.77
C GLU A 55 22.56 11.91 -12.99
N ASP A 56 23.69 11.21 -13.05
CA ASP A 56 23.82 9.78 -13.29
C ASP A 56 23.19 8.90 -12.21
N THR A 57 23.29 9.35 -10.95
CA THR A 57 22.74 8.62 -9.80
C THR A 57 21.41 9.21 -9.29
N GLY A 58 20.93 10.31 -9.88
CA GLY A 58 19.69 10.98 -9.44
C GLY A 58 19.77 11.49 -8.00
N SER A 59 20.96 11.91 -7.54
CA SER A 59 21.21 12.26 -6.14
C SER A 59 21.88 13.64 -5.99
N TYR A 60 21.78 14.19 -4.78
CA TYR A 60 22.54 15.37 -4.39
C TYR A 60 23.32 15.13 -3.09
N HIS A 61 24.38 15.89 -2.90
CA HIS A 61 25.16 15.90 -1.65
C HIS A 61 25.75 17.28 -1.39
N CYS A 62 25.60 17.79 -0.17
CA CYS A 62 26.32 18.95 0.30
C CYS A 62 27.55 18.55 1.10
N PHE A 63 28.74 19.01 0.67
CA PHE A 63 30.00 18.69 1.36
C PHE A 63 30.18 19.45 2.68
N ALA A 64 29.45 20.54 2.89
CA ALA A 64 29.52 21.32 4.13
C ALA A 64 28.56 20.79 5.20
N CYS A 65 27.23 20.80 4.98
CA CYS A 65 26.25 20.40 5.98
C CYS A 65 25.86 18.91 5.92
N LYS A 66 26.36 18.14 4.93
CA LYS A 66 26.07 16.72 4.73
C LYS A 66 24.63 16.39 4.31
N ALA A 67 23.81 17.38 4.01
CA ALA A 67 22.50 17.16 3.42
C ALA A 67 22.66 16.36 2.12
N SER A 68 21.88 15.28 1.97
CA SER A 68 21.98 14.38 0.81
C SER A 68 20.67 13.65 0.57
N GLY A 69 20.40 13.28 -0.68
CA GLY A 69 19.18 12.54 -1.01
C GLY A 69 18.91 12.50 -2.51
N ASN A 70 17.68 12.12 -2.84
CA ASN A 70 17.14 12.12 -4.19
C ASN A 70 16.17 13.31 -4.41
N ALA A 71 15.47 13.34 -5.55
CA ALA A 71 14.52 14.40 -5.86
C ALA A 71 13.37 14.52 -4.83
N ILE A 72 12.90 13.41 -4.27
CA ILE A 72 11.85 13.41 -3.22
C ILE A 72 12.39 14.07 -1.95
N ASN A 73 13.57 13.65 -1.50
CA ASN A 73 14.20 14.23 -0.31
C ASN A 73 14.43 15.73 -0.48
N PHE A 74 14.89 16.16 -1.68
CA PHE A 74 15.10 17.56 -1.97
C PHE A 74 13.81 18.39 -1.83
N LEU A 75 12.71 17.95 -2.42
CA LEU A 75 11.43 18.66 -2.33
C LEU A 75 10.93 18.74 -0.87
N ARG A 76 11.04 17.64 -0.14
CA ARG A 76 10.63 17.60 1.27
C ARG A 76 11.42 18.59 2.14
N GLU A 77 12.73 18.65 1.94
CA GLU A 77 13.60 19.52 2.74
C GLU A 77 13.55 20.98 2.30
N TYR A 78 13.46 21.23 0.98
CA TYR A 78 13.49 22.59 0.44
C TYR A 78 12.13 23.27 0.46
N ASP A 79 11.07 22.59 -0.01
CA ASP A 79 9.71 23.14 -0.07
C ASP A 79 8.94 22.92 1.24
N GLY A 80 9.45 22.08 2.17
CA GLY A 80 8.79 21.77 3.44
C GLY A 80 7.52 20.92 3.31
N ILE A 81 7.40 20.17 2.23
CA ILE A 81 6.21 19.37 1.90
C ILE A 81 6.38 17.92 2.36
N ASP A 82 5.28 17.18 2.46
CA ASP A 82 5.32 15.78 2.87
C ASP A 82 5.75 14.85 1.74
N PHE A 83 5.88 13.55 2.06
CA PHE A 83 6.32 12.53 1.10
C PHE A 83 5.32 12.35 -0.04
N MET A 84 4.01 12.33 0.26
CA MET A 84 2.97 12.11 -0.74
C MET A 84 2.91 13.26 -1.73
N GLU A 85 2.90 14.49 -1.23
CA GLU A 85 2.90 15.71 -2.03
C GLU A 85 4.15 15.80 -2.92
N SER A 86 5.33 15.42 -2.39
CA SER A 86 6.57 15.34 -3.16
C SER A 86 6.47 14.35 -4.33
N VAL A 87 5.88 13.17 -4.09
CA VAL A 87 5.69 12.15 -5.12
C VAL A 87 4.69 12.62 -6.18
N GLU A 88 3.58 13.26 -5.78
CA GLU A 88 2.58 13.80 -6.70
C GLU A 88 3.15 14.87 -7.61
N ILE A 89 3.94 15.82 -7.06
CA ILE A 89 4.62 16.86 -7.83
C ILE A 89 5.58 16.24 -8.85
N LEU A 90 6.39 15.27 -8.44
CA LEU A 90 7.34 14.61 -9.34
C LEU A 90 6.61 13.79 -10.42
N ALA A 91 5.59 13.03 -10.05
CA ALA A 91 4.79 12.24 -10.99
C ALA A 91 4.11 13.15 -12.04
N ALA A 92 3.50 14.25 -11.59
CA ALA A 92 2.90 15.22 -12.50
C ALA A 92 3.92 15.84 -13.47
N SER A 93 5.16 16.06 -13.02
CA SER A 93 6.23 16.65 -13.86
C SER A 93 6.65 15.76 -15.04
N VAL A 94 6.44 14.45 -14.94
CA VAL A 94 6.77 13.44 -15.97
C VAL A 94 5.54 12.75 -16.55
N GLY A 95 4.33 13.23 -16.24
CA GLY A 95 3.08 12.66 -16.76
C GLY A 95 2.76 11.26 -16.24
N MET A 96 3.28 10.89 -15.07
CA MET A 96 2.96 9.63 -14.39
C MET A 96 1.77 9.82 -13.45
N GLU A 97 0.83 8.88 -13.47
CA GLU A 97 -0.25 8.84 -12.47
C GLU A 97 0.24 8.10 -11.22
N VAL A 98 0.10 8.76 -10.06
CA VAL A 98 0.36 8.10 -8.79
C VAL A 98 -0.70 7.01 -8.60
N PRO A 99 -0.31 5.74 -8.33
CA PRO A 99 -1.28 4.69 -8.07
C PRO A 99 -2.24 5.15 -6.98
N LYS A 100 -3.52 5.23 -7.31
CA LYS A 100 -4.55 5.46 -6.29
C LYS A 100 -4.42 4.31 -5.32
N GLN A 101 -4.15 4.63 -4.07
CA GLN A 101 -4.23 3.63 -3.03
C GLN A 101 -5.66 3.12 -3.02
N GLU A 102 -5.82 1.85 -3.31
CA GLU A 102 -7.02 1.16 -2.87
C GLU A 102 -7.14 1.44 -1.37
N LYS A 103 -8.29 1.91 -0.94
CA LYS A 103 -8.58 2.08 0.50
C LYS A 103 -8.11 0.79 1.16
N PRO A 104 -7.48 0.84 2.35
CA PRO A 104 -7.22 -0.38 3.10
C PRO A 104 -8.51 -1.18 3.05
N ILE A 105 -8.45 -2.40 2.53
CA ILE A 105 -9.62 -3.29 2.49
C ILE A 105 -10.05 -3.36 3.95
N ASP A 106 -11.21 -2.80 4.26
CA ASP A 106 -11.81 -2.95 5.58
C ASP A 106 -12.30 -4.40 5.66
N LEU A 107 -11.44 -5.26 6.16
CA LEU A 107 -11.72 -6.69 6.33
C LEU A 107 -12.79 -6.95 7.39
N THR A 108 -13.31 -5.90 8.06
CA THR A 108 -14.29 -6.04 9.13
C THR A 108 -15.55 -6.72 8.60
N ASP A 109 -16.04 -6.31 7.43
CA ASP A 109 -17.22 -6.92 6.84
C ASP A 109 -16.95 -8.35 6.35
N ALA A 110 -15.80 -8.61 5.72
CA ALA A 110 -15.41 -9.95 5.31
C ALA A 110 -15.26 -10.90 6.53
N ILE A 111 -14.65 -10.45 7.62
CA ILE A 111 -14.54 -11.22 8.87
C ILE A 111 -15.94 -11.49 9.46
N ASN A 112 -16.80 -10.49 9.48
CA ASN A 112 -18.17 -10.62 9.99
C ASN A 112 -19.00 -11.59 9.14
N ILE A 113 -18.89 -11.51 7.82
CA ILE A 113 -19.57 -12.40 6.87
C ILE A 113 -19.10 -13.84 7.10
N ASN A 114 -17.80 -14.09 7.12
CA ASN A 114 -17.23 -15.41 7.32
C ASN A 114 -17.59 -16.01 8.70
N THR A 115 -17.60 -15.17 9.74
CA THR A 115 -18.03 -15.60 11.10
C THR A 115 -19.50 -16.01 11.10
N GLN A 116 -20.39 -15.22 10.50
CA GLN A 116 -21.82 -15.57 10.40
C GLN A 116 -22.04 -16.80 9.53
N ALA A 117 -21.31 -16.95 8.42
CA ALA A 117 -21.35 -18.15 7.58
C ALA A 117 -20.95 -19.41 8.36
N ALA A 118 -19.88 -19.35 9.13
CA ALA A 118 -19.42 -20.46 9.97
C ALA A 118 -20.49 -20.87 11.02
N GLU A 119 -21.14 -19.90 11.69
CA GLU A 119 -22.21 -20.21 12.63
C GLU A 119 -23.41 -20.85 11.93
N ILE A 120 -23.82 -20.35 10.77
CA ILE A 120 -24.91 -20.93 9.97
C ILE A 120 -24.59 -22.38 9.61
N PHE A 121 -23.37 -22.68 9.13
CA PHE A 121 -22.98 -24.04 8.78
C PHE A 121 -22.91 -24.97 10.00
N LYS A 122 -22.49 -24.47 11.16
CA LYS A 122 -22.49 -25.25 12.42
C LYS A 122 -23.91 -25.57 12.86
N ASP A 123 -24.84 -24.63 12.73
CA ASP A 123 -26.24 -24.83 13.09
C ASP A 123 -26.92 -25.80 12.09
N GLN A 124 -26.62 -25.71 10.79
CA GLN A 124 -27.11 -26.65 9.80
C GLN A 124 -26.61 -28.09 10.05
N LEU A 125 -25.36 -28.26 10.49
CA LEU A 125 -24.82 -29.56 10.87
C LEU A 125 -25.56 -30.15 12.06
N ARG A 126 -25.90 -29.33 13.07
CA ARG A 126 -26.63 -29.76 14.27
C ARG A 126 -28.12 -29.98 14.03
N GLY A 127 -28.65 -29.38 12.97
CA GLY A 127 -30.07 -29.45 12.62
C GLY A 127 -30.47 -30.79 11.98
N PRO A 128 -31.78 -30.98 11.70
CA PRO A 128 -32.30 -32.20 11.13
C PRO A 128 -31.65 -32.61 9.80
N GLN A 129 -31.20 -31.61 9.03
CA GLN A 129 -30.58 -31.77 7.73
C GLN A 129 -29.13 -32.30 7.81
N GLY A 130 -28.45 -32.05 8.95
CA GLY A 130 -27.09 -32.52 9.19
C GLY A 130 -26.95 -33.98 9.62
N LYS A 131 -28.06 -34.71 9.85
CA LYS A 131 -28.04 -36.09 10.39
C LYS A 131 -27.15 -37.03 9.57
N ASN A 132 -27.34 -37.07 8.26
CA ASN A 132 -26.56 -37.93 7.38
C ASN A 132 -25.08 -37.58 7.37
N THR A 133 -24.77 -36.25 7.45
CA THR A 133 -23.41 -35.76 7.54
C THR A 133 -22.76 -36.14 8.86
N ILE A 134 -23.49 -36.07 9.98
CA ILE A 134 -23.02 -36.51 11.30
C ILE A 134 -22.71 -38.01 11.29
N ASP A 135 -23.60 -38.84 10.70
CA ASP A 135 -23.39 -40.26 10.59
C ASP A 135 -22.17 -40.60 9.71
N TYR A 136 -21.99 -39.86 8.63
CA TYR A 136 -20.77 -39.96 7.80
C TYR A 136 -19.51 -39.59 8.60
N LEU A 137 -19.50 -38.45 9.32
CA LEU A 137 -18.36 -38.02 10.14
C LEU A 137 -18.00 -39.09 11.18
N LYS A 138 -18.99 -39.65 11.87
CA LYS A 138 -18.80 -40.74 12.83
C LYS A 138 -18.20 -42.00 12.16
N SER A 139 -18.67 -42.37 10.98
CA SER A 139 -18.10 -43.53 10.22
C SER A 139 -16.62 -43.31 9.84
N ARG A 140 -16.20 -42.04 9.76
CA ARG A 140 -14.80 -41.67 9.50
C ARG A 140 -13.98 -41.51 10.78
N GLY A 141 -14.53 -41.81 11.96
CA GLY A 141 -13.84 -41.72 13.25
C GLY A 141 -13.77 -40.29 13.81
N ILE A 142 -14.53 -39.36 13.26
CA ILE A 142 -14.56 -37.97 13.76
C ILE A 142 -15.59 -37.91 14.91
N SER A 143 -15.11 -37.65 16.12
CA SER A 143 -15.94 -37.48 17.30
C SER A 143 -16.66 -36.11 17.29
N GLY A 144 -17.74 -35.99 18.09
CA GLY A 144 -18.40 -34.71 18.27
C GLY A 144 -17.48 -33.63 18.89
N GLU A 145 -16.55 -34.03 19.76
CA GLU A 145 -15.53 -33.12 20.33
C GLU A 145 -14.56 -32.64 19.26
N THR A 146 -14.09 -33.53 18.39
CA THR A 146 -13.24 -33.20 17.26
C THR A 146 -13.96 -32.26 16.29
N ALA A 147 -15.23 -32.57 15.94
CA ALA A 147 -16.03 -31.73 15.07
C ALA A 147 -16.23 -30.31 15.66
N LYS A 148 -16.43 -30.21 16.96
CA LYS A 148 -16.56 -28.93 17.67
C LYS A 148 -15.24 -28.17 17.71
N PHE A 149 -14.13 -28.85 17.98
CA PHE A 149 -12.81 -28.23 18.05
C PHE A 149 -12.38 -27.61 16.72
N PHE A 150 -12.63 -28.32 15.63
CA PHE A 150 -12.33 -27.83 14.25
C PHE A 150 -13.48 -27.03 13.64
N GLU A 151 -14.51 -26.69 14.40
CA GLU A 151 -15.66 -25.88 13.97
C GLU A 151 -16.32 -26.41 12.69
N LEU A 152 -16.45 -27.72 12.55
CA LEU A 152 -17.04 -28.33 11.35
C LEU A 152 -18.50 -27.89 11.18
N GLY A 153 -18.84 -27.53 9.95
CA GLY A 153 -20.17 -27.15 9.54
C GLY A 153 -20.68 -27.97 8.35
N TYR A 154 -21.92 -27.78 7.98
CA TYR A 154 -22.55 -28.42 6.82
C TYR A 154 -23.32 -27.39 6.00
N SER A 155 -23.02 -27.32 4.70
CA SER A 155 -23.74 -26.48 3.77
C SER A 155 -24.86 -27.28 3.11
N VAL A 156 -26.11 -26.83 3.29
CA VAL A 156 -27.25 -27.44 2.61
C VAL A 156 -27.35 -26.96 1.16
N GLU A 157 -27.61 -27.90 0.24
CA GLU A 157 -27.75 -27.60 -1.19
C GLU A 157 -29.04 -26.85 -1.56
N LYS A 158 -29.99 -26.71 -0.65
CA LYS A 158 -31.33 -26.14 -0.92
C LYS A 158 -31.62 -24.92 -0.06
N ASN A 159 -32.53 -24.04 -0.57
CA ASN A 159 -32.99 -22.83 0.10
C ASN A 159 -33.38 -23.03 1.59
N PRO A 160 -33.00 -22.09 2.46
CA PRO A 160 -32.28 -20.86 2.11
C PRO A 160 -30.79 -21.10 1.88
N SER A 161 -30.27 -20.62 0.75
CA SER A 161 -28.82 -20.61 0.50
C SER A 161 -28.13 -19.62 1.42
N LEU A 162 -26.82 -19.78 1.67
CA LEU A 162 -26.02 -18.83 2.45
C LEU A 162 -26.19 -17.41 1.92
N TYR A 163 -26.13 -17.24 0.60
CA TYR A 163 -26.36 -15.95 -0.04
C TYR A 163 -27.72 -15.34 0.32
N SER A 164 -28.81 -16.12 0.28
CA SER A 164 -30.14 -15.61 0.62
C SER A 164 -30.31 -15.21 2.09
N ILE A 165 -29.49 -15.76 2.97
CA ILE A 165 -29.49 -15.42 4.40
C ILE A 165 -28.69 -14.14 4.65
N LEU A 166 -27.58 -13.95 3.94
CA LEU A 166 -26.65 -12.84 4.19
C LEU A 166 -26.93 -11.60 3.32
N SER A 167 -27.49 -11.76 2.11
CA SER A 167 -27.78 -10.65 1.18
C SER A 167 -28.68 -9.53 1.72
N PRO A 168 -29.57 -9.73 2.72
CA PRO A 168 -30.29 -8.61 3.35
C PRO A 168 -29.40 -7.70 4.21
N LYS A 169 -28.21 -8.16 4.61
CA LYS A 169 -27.31 -7.47 5.53
C LYS A 169 -26.05 -6.91 4.87
N TYR A 170 -25.60 -7.53 3.77
CA TYR A 170 -24.36 -7.22 3.10
C TYR A 170 -24.58 -7.00 1.60
N SER A 171 -23.76 -6.16 0.98
CA SER A 171 -23.82 -5.95 -0.46
C SER A 171 -23.39 -7.20 -1.25
N SER A 172 -23.78 -7.28 -2.52
CA SER A 172 -23.35 -8.39 -3.40
C SER A 172 -21.83 -8.42 -3.57
N ASP A 173 -21.19 -7.25 -3.64
CA ASP A 173 -19.75 -7.16 -3.82
C ASP A 173 -19.00 -7.67 -2.57
N ASP A 174 -19.46 -7.29 -1.36
CA ASP A 174 -18.88 -7.79 -0.10
C ASP A 174 -19.00 -9.32 0.03
N LEU A 175 -20.12 -9.89 -0.47
CA LEU A 175 -20.38 -11.35 -0.41
C LEU A 175 -19.58 -12.15 -1.43
N VAL A 176 -19.07 -11.54 -2.50
CA VAL A 176 -18.23 -12.20 -3.52
C VAL A 176 -16.77 -12.14 -3.11
N ASP A 177 -16.36 -11.07 -2.44
CA ASP A 177 -14.96 -10.83 -2.06
C ASP A 177 -14.61 -11.43 -0.68
N SER A 178 -15.59 -11.96 0.08
CA SER A 178 -15.42 -12.65 1.37
C SER A 178 -15.27 -14.18 1.22
#